data_0ee08e0ce88b65e9e1e361e559cf7fee
#
_entry.id   0ee08e0ce88b65e9e1e361e559cf7fee
#
_cell.length_a   1.000
_cell.length_b   1.000
_cell.length_c   1.000
_cell.angle_alpha   90.00
_cell.angle_beta   90.00
_cell.angle_gamma   90.00
#
_symmetry.space_group_name_H-M   'P 1'
#
loop_
_entity.id
_entity.type
_entity.pdbx_description
1 polymer ?
#
loop_
_entity_poly.entity_id
_entity_poly.type
_entity_poly.pdbx_seq_one_letter_code
_entity_poly.pdbx_strand_id
1 'polypeptide(L)'
;MSYTLFGANVSPFVRKCRVYMAEKGLAYAHEPVNPFQPPPNFRQLSPLGKIPVLLDGERAIFDSTAICIYLERCNPAQPLFPSDHYDYAQALCLEEYIDSGLMPVAGPLVFRPLVFGPVAMQQPLTKEIKEAALEAVENQVAPMWDYLERQLGGNEYFVGNKLSIADIAVASGHVNLWHGGVDPDPLHWPKLAAFLTRLWARPSFVTLLAEEQKPWDRRAAVAAV
;
A
#
# COMPACT_ATOMS: atom_id res chain seq x y z
N MET A 1 -25.94 -3.29 1.47
CA MET A 1 -24.93 -2.79 2.42
C MET A 1 -24.31 -1.57 1.77
N SER A 2 -24.16 -0.47 2.48
CA SER A 2 -23.50 0.72 1.94
C SER A 2 -22.23 0.94 2.74
N TYR A 3 -21.10 0.59 2.13
CA TYR A 3 -19.78 0.81 2.72
C TYR A 3 -19.33 2.25 2.51
N THR A 4 -18.71 2.84 3.55
CA THR A 4 -17.96 4.10 3.44
C THR A 4 -16.56 3.88 3.96
N LEU A 5 -15.55 4.18 3.13
CA LEU A 5 -14.14 4.06 3.48
C LEU A 5 -13.54 5.44 3.71
N PHE A 6 -13.02 5.68 4.91
CA PHE A 6 -12.36 6.91 5.30
C PHE A 6 -10.85 6.79 5.18
N GLY A 7 -10.22 7.80 4.56
CA GLY A 7 -8.77 7.89 4.52
C GLY A 7 -8.20 8.67 3.34
N ALA A 8 -6.92 8.98 3.40
CA ALA A 8 -6.21 9.70 2.33
C ALA A 8 -5.81 8.73 1.20
N ASN A 9 -6.00 9.13 -0.07
CA ASN A 9 -5.69 8.29 -1.24
C ASN A 9 -4.25 7.77 -1.23
N VAL A 10 -3.28 8.63 -0.89
CA VAL A 10 -1.85 8.29 -0.90
C VAL A 10 -1.43 7.32 0.21
N SER A 11 -2.32 7.03 1.16
CA SER A 11 -2.01 6.04 2.20
C SER A 11 -1.94 4.63 1.62
N PRO A 12 -0.84 3.88 1.82
CA PRO A 12 -0.72 2.49 1.35
C PRO A 12 -1.80 1.58 1.95
N PHE A 13 -2.19 1.83 3.18
CA PHE A 13 -3.22 1.06 3.89
C PHE A 13 -4.64 1.35 3.37
N VAL A 14 -4.93 2.59 3.02
CA VAL A 14 -6.20 2.98 2.37
C VAL A 14 -6.25 2.38 0.96
N ARG A 15 -5.15 2.49 0.21
CA ARG A 15 -5.02 1.90 -1.13
C ARG A 15 -5.23 0.40 -1.09
N LYS A 16 -4.61 -0.31 -0.14
CA LYS A 16 -4.82 -1.75 0.07
C LYS A 16 -6.32 -2.09 0.18
N CYS A 17 -7.06 -1.39 1.03
CA CYS A 17 -8.51 -1.60 1.16
C CYS A 17 -9.29 -1.25 -0.13
N ARG A 18 -8.95 -0.16 -0.80
CA ARG A 18 -9.60 0.25 -2.05
C ARG A 18 -9.39 -0.76 -3.18
N VAL A 19 -8.14 -1.23 -3.35
CA VAL A 19 -7.80 -2.29 -4.32
C VAL A 19 -8.54 -3.58 -3.97
N TYR A 20 -8.54 -3.97 -2.70
CA TYR A 20 -9.25 -5.14 -2.21
C TYR A 20 -10.74 -5.08 -2.56
N MET A 21 -11.40 -3.96 -2.28
CA MET A 21 -12.81 -3.75 -2.61
C MET A 21 -13.06 -3.78 -4.12
N ALA A 22 -12.17 -3.18 -4.92
CA ALA A 22 -12.27 -3.19 -6.38
C ALA A 22 -12.12 -4.61 -6.95
N GLU A 23 -11.17 -5.42 -6.46
CA GLU A 23 -10.99 -6.82 -6.88
C GLU A 23 -12.20 -7.69 -6.52
N LYS A 24 -12.92 -7.36 -5.45
CA LYS A 24 -14.16 -8.03 -5.07
C LYS A 24 -15.43 -7.45 -5.71
N GLY A 25 -15.30 -6.39 -6.50
CA GLY A 25 -16.45 -5.71 -7.11
C GLY A 25 -17.38 -5.03 -6.11
N LEU A 26 -16.87 -4.63 -4.94
CA LEU A 26 -17.65 -4.00 -3.88
C LEU A 26 -17.76 -2.49 -4.10
N ALA A 27 -18.97 -1.97 -4.16
CA ALA A 27 -19.23 -0.54 -4.21
C ALA A 27 -19.08 0.09 -2.82
N TYR A 28 -18.49 1.28 -2.74
CA TYR A 28 -18.32 2.05 -1.52
C TYR A 28 -18.26 3.56 -1.81
N ALA A 29 -18.61 4.37 -0.81
CA ALA A 29 -18.28 5.79 -0.80
C ALA A 29 -16.87 5.98 -0.23
N HIS A 30 -16.08 6.89 -0.82
CA HIS A 30 -14.76 7.23 -0.30
C HIS A 30 -14.79 8.64 0.30
N GLU A 31 -14.45 8.74 1.59
CA GLU A 31 -14.38 9.99 2.34
C GLU A 31 -12.91 10.31 2.66
N PRO A 32 -12.30 11.30 1.99
CA PRO A 32 -10.92 11.67 2.24
C PRO A 32 -10.73 12.21 3.67
N VAL A 33 -9.78 11.63 4.40
CA VAL A 33 -9.40 12.07 5.75
C VAL A 33 -7.90 12.30 5.80
N ASN A 34 -7.52 13.52 6.22
CA ASN A 34 -6.12 13.81 6.55
C ASN A 34 -5.81 13.30 7.97
N PRO A 35 -4.96 12.28 8.14
CA PRO A 35 -4.66 11.71 9.47
C PRO A 35 -3.92 12.68 10.40
N PHE A 36 -3.29 13.73 9.84
CA PHE A 36 -2.58 14.76 10.63
C PHE A 36 -3.52 15.86 11.12
N GLN A 37 -4.72 16.00 10.52
CA GLN A 37 -5.76 16.93 10.89
C GLN A 37 -7.14 16.26 10.73
N PRO A 38 -7.41 15.19 11.51
CA PRO A 38 -8.66 14.47 11.38
C PRO A 38 -9.85 15.31 11.87
N PRO A 39 -11.07 15.01 11.38
CA PRO A 39 -12.28 15.64 11.91
C PRO A 39 -12.40 15.47 13.44
N PRO A 40 -13.07 16.40 14.16
CA PRO A 40 -13.10 16.40 15.63
C PRO A 40 -13.51 15.09 16.28
N ASN A 41 -14.46 14.35 15.67
CA ASN A 41 -14.99 13.11 16.24
C ASN A 41 -14.38 11.84 15.60
N PHE A 42 -13.34 11.99 14.77
CA PHE A 42 -12.77 10.85 14.05
C PHE A 42 -12.23 9.74 14.98
N ARG A 43 -11.76 10.11 16.17
CA ARG A 43 -11.29 9.16 17.18
C ARG A 43 -12.39 8.24 17.75
N GLN A 44 -13.66 8.59 17.57
CA GLN A 44 -14.77 7.67 17.88
C GLN A 44 -14.85 6.51 16.90
N LEU A 45 -14.42 6.72 15.65
CA LEU A 45 -14.35 5.71 14.60
C LEU A 45 -12.99 4.97 14.62
N SER A 46 -11.91 5.69 14.87
CA SER A 46 -10.54 5.17 14.96
C SER A 46 -9.91 5.63 16.28
N PRO A 47 -9.89 4.81 17.33
CA PRO A 47 -9.34 5.20 18.64
C PRO A 47 -7.88 5.65 18.59
N LEU A 48 -7.08 5.08 17.68
CA LEU A 48 -5.69 5.46 17.44
C LEU A 48 -5.55 6.69 16.52
N GLY A 49 -6.66 7.20 15.94
CA GLY A 49 -6.63 8.28 14.97
C GLY A 49 -6.00 7.93 13.63
N LYS A 50 -5.84 6.63 13.35
CA LYS A 50 -5.24 6.12 12.09
C LYS A 50 -6.30 5.90 11.02
N ILE A 51 -5.85 5.90 9.77
CA ILE A 51 -6.62 5.53 8.57
C ILE A 51 -6.05 4.23 7.99
N PRO A 52 -6.89 3.40 7.31
CA PRO A 52 -8.29 3.57 6.98
C PRO A 52 -9.26 3.26 8.12
N VAL A 53 -10.53 3.70 7.94
CA VAL A 53 -11.69 3.20 8.69
C VAL A 53 -12.77 2.83 7.68
N LEU A 54 -13.41 1.69 7.86
CA LEU A 54 -14.59 1.28 7.10
C LEU A 54 -15.83 1.44 7.98
N LEU A 55 -16.86 2.09 7.47
CA LEU A 55 -18.22 1.99 8.03
C LEU A 55 -19.06 1.02 7.19
N ASP A 56 -19.74 0.10 7.87
CA ASP A 56 -20.87 -0.68 7.36
C ASP A 56 -22.11 -0.32 8.14
N GLY A 57 -22.90 0.60 7.58
CA GLY A 57 -23.94 1.29 8.33
C GLY A 57 -23.34 2.08 9.49
N GLU A 58 -23.72 1.74 10.73
CA GLU A 58 -23.18 2.38 11.95
C GLU A 58 -21.94 1.68 12.53
N ARG A 59 -21.51 0.56 11.94
CA ARG A 59 -20.40 -0.25 12.46
C ARG A 59 -19.07 0.23 11.90
N ALA A 60 -18.21 0.74 12.76
CA ALA A 60 -16.86 1.12 12.40
C ALA A 60 -15.89 -0.05 12.55
N ILE A 61 -15.11 -0.32 11.51
CA ILE A 61 -14.01 -1.27 11.51
C ILE A 61 -12.74 -0.48 11.19
N PHE A 62 -11.73 -0.59 12.01
CA PHE A 62 -10.43 0.03 11.81
C PHE A 62 -9.32 -1.01 11.84
N ASP A 63 -8.19 -0.61 11.30
CA ASP A 63 -7.10 -1.36 10.76
C ASP A 63 -7.40 -2.01 9.41
N SER A 64 -6.47 -1.83 8.47
CA SER A 64 -6.65 -2.26 7.09
C SER A 64 -6.77 -3.78 6.94
N THR A 65 -6.04 -4.54 7.76
CA THR A 65 -6.10 -6.01 7.79
C THR A 65 -7.46 -6.49 8.29
N ALA A 66 -7.93 -5.90 9.39
CA ALA A 66 -9.25 -6.22 9.96
C ALA A 66 -10.38 -5.88 8.97
N ILE A 67 -10.26 -4.76 8.24
CA ILE A 67 -11.20 -4.38 7.17
C ILE A 67 -11.23 -5.43 6.07
N CYS A 68 -10.08 -5.85 5.55
CA CYS A 68 -10.01 -6.86 4.49
C CYS A 68 -10.57 -8.21 4.95
N ILE A 69 -10.26 -8.66 6.17
CA ILE A 69 -10.81 -9.89 6.74
C ILE A 69 -12.34 -9.78 6.92
N TYR A 70 -12.85 -8.64 7.42
CA TYR A 70 -14.28 -8.41 7.54
C TYR A 70 -14.99 -8.49 6.18
N LEU A 71 -14.46 -7.79 5.18
CA LEU A 71 -15.00 -7.79 3.82
C LEU A 71 -15.00 -9.19 3.20
N GLU A 72 -13.93 -9.98 3.44
CA GLU A 72 -13.86 -11.37 2.98
C GLU A 72 -14.98 -12.23 3.57
N ARG A 73 -15.20 -12.10 4.88
CA ARG A 73 -16.25 -12.87 5.58
C ARG A 73 -17.65 -12.47 5.14
N CYS A 74 -17.88 -11.19 4.87
CA CYS A 74 -19.18 -10.70 4.39
C CYS A 74 -19.43 -11.02 2.92
N ASN A 75 -18.36 -11.15 2.11
CA ASN A 75 -18.43 -11.33 0.66
C ASN A 75 -17.52 -12.49 0.22
N PRO A 76 -17.88 -13.74 0.48
CA PRO A 76 -17.01 -14.90 0.25
C PRO A 76 -16.83 -15.26 -1.24
N ALA A 77 -17.64 -14.70 -2.13
CA ALA A 77 -17.44 -14.86 -3.57
C ALA A 77 -16.13 -14.18 -4.02
N GLN A 78 -15.38 -14.82 -4.91
CA GLN A 78 -14.07 -14.35 -5.38
C GLN A 78 -13.09 -14.16 -4.21
N PRO A 79 -12.68 -15.25 -3.53
CA PRO A 79 -11.85 -15.17 -2.33
C PRO A 79 -10.47 -14.58 -2.66
N LEU A 80 -10.03 -13.63 -1.82
CA LEU A 80 -8.70 -13.03 -1.84
C LEU A 80 -7.85 -13.47 -0.64
N PHE A 81 -8.39 -14.37 0.18
CA PHE A 81 -7.62 -15.13 1.16
C PHE A 81 -7.60 -16.60 0.75
N PRO A 82 -6.46 -17.29 0.81
CA PRO A 82 -6.38 -18.72 0.54
C PRO A 82 -7.29 -19.53 1.47
N SER A 83 -7.85 -20.63 0.98
CA SER A 83 -8.68 -21.55 1.77
C SER A 83 -7.85 -22.55 2.58
N ASP A 84 -6.63 -22.87 2.14
CA ASP A 84 -5.70 -23.68 2.92
C ASP A 84 -5.22 -22.87 4.14
N HIS A 85 -5.11 -23.52 5.30
CA HIS A 85 -4.79 -22.84 6.54
C HIS A 85 -3.36 -22.31 6.59
N TYR A 86 -2.40 -23.04 5.99
CA TYR A 86 -1.01 -22.60 5.94
C TYR A 86 -0.85 -21.45 4.95
N ASP A 87 -1.41 -21.57 3.77
CA ASP A 87 -1.39 -20.52 2.76
C ASP A 87 -2.09 -19.25 3.27
N TYR A 88 -3.20 -19.41 4.01
CA TYR A 88 -3.87 -18.27 4.68
C TYR A 88 -2.92 -17.54 5.64
N ALA A 89 -2.21 -18.30 6.47
CA ALA A 89 -1.24 -17.75 7.40
C ALA A 89 -0.06 -17.09 6.66
N GLN A 90 0.45 -17.71 5.58
CA GLN A 90 1.51 -17.13 4.76
C GLN A 90 1.08 -15.81 4.09
N ALA A 91 -0.16 -15.72 3.61
CA ALA A 91 -0.67 -14.49 3.04
C ALA A 91 -0.72 -13.35 4.07
N LEU A 92 -1.12 -13.64 5.30
CA LEU A 92 -1.08 -12.68 6.41
C LEU A 92 0.35 -12.32 6.83
N CYS A 93 1.27 -13.29 6.87
CA CYS A 93 2.68 -13.02 7.17
C CYS A 93 3.31 -12.03 6.16
N LEU A 94 2.99 -12.18 4.88
CA LEU A 94 3.49 -11.27 3.84
C LEU A 94 2.80 -9.91 3.89
N GLU A 95 1.51 -9.89 4.17
CA GLU A 95 0.76 -8.65 4.38
C GLU A 95 1.35 -7.85 5.55
N GLU A 96 1.58 -8.51 6.69
CA GLU A 96 2.19 -7.94 7.88
C GLU A 96 3.66 -7.54 7.63
N TYR A 97 4.40 -8.30 6.81
CA TYR A 97 5.76 -7.94 6.40
C TYR A 97 5.81 -6.58 5.69
N ILE A 98 4.78 -6.24 4.93
CA ILE A 98 4.65 -4.91 4.32
C ILE A 98 4.22 -3.87 5.37
N ASP A 99 3.14 -4.15 6.09
CA ASP A 99 2.48 -3.17 6.97
C ASP A 99 3.37 -2.79 8.17
N SER A 100 4.00 -3.78 8.81
CA SER A 100 4.82 -3.59 10.01
C SER A 100 6.33 -3.66 9.76
N GLY A 101 6.74 -4.14 8.59
CA GLY A 101 8.15 -4.20 8.16
C GLY A 101 8.51 -3.08 7.20
N LEU A 102 8.05 -3.16 5.95
CA LEU A 102 8.44 -2.22 4.90
C LEU A 102 7.96 -0.79 5.17
N MET A 103 6.69 -0.61 5.54
CA MET A 103 6.10 0.74 5.66
C MET A 103 6.72 1.59 6.79
N PRO A 104 7.07 1.05 7.98
CA PRO A 104 7.80 1.79 9.00
C PRO A 104 9.19 2.26 8.59
N VAL A 105 9.81 1.61 7.62
CA VAL A 105 11.11 2.01 7.05
C VAL A 105 10.90 2.96 5.86
N ALA A 106 10.17 2.51 4.85
CA ALA A 106 9.98 3.25 3.61
C ALA A 106 9.20 4.56 3.80
N GLY A 107 8.23 4.58 4.72
CA GLY A 107 7.44 5.77 5.01
C GLY A 107 8.28 6.95 5.48
N PRO A 108 8.94 6.88 6.63
CA PRO A 108 9.73 8.00 7.17
C PRO A 108 11.03 8.27 6.43
N LEU A 109 11.72 7.25 5.89
CA LEU A 109 13.06 7.40 5.34
C LEU A 109 13.08 7.66 3.83
N VAL A 110 12.03 7.29 3.11
CA VAL A 110 11.97 7.44 1.65
C VAL A 110 10.78 8.30 1.22
N PHE A 111 9.54 7.86 1.49
CA PHE A 111 8.35 8.56 1.03
C PHE A 111 8.23 9.97 1.63
N ARG A 112 8.46 10.11 2.92
CA ARG A 112 8.34 11.41 3.59
C ARG A 112 9.33 12.43 3.03
N PRO A 113 10.64 12.18 2.94
CA PRO A 113 11.60 13.17 2.43
C PRO A 113 11.47 13.43 0.92
N LEU A 114 11.19 12.41 0.11
CA LEU A 114 11.17 12.56 -1.35
C LEU A 114 9.82 13.04 -1.89
N VAL A 115 8.71 12.72 -1.21
CA VAL A 115 7.36 12.95 -1.72
C VAL A 115 6.52 13.80 -0.78
N PHE A 116 6.24 13.30 0.43
CA PHE A 116 5.29 13.94 1.34
C PHE A 116 5.76 15.31 1.83
N GLY A 117 7.01 15.43 2.23
CA GLY A 117 7.60 16.70 2.68
C GLY A 117 7.51 17.79 1.62
N PRO A 118 8.01 17.57 0.38
CA PRO A 118 7.89 18.53 -0.71
C PRO A 118 6.45 18.87 -1.10
N VAL A 119 5.53 17.91 -1.12
CA VAL A 119 4.15 18.12 -1.58
C VAL A 119 3.26 18.74 -0.50
N ALA A 120 3.23 18.13 0.68
CA ALA A 120 2.29 18.49 1.73
C ALA A 120 2.83 19.52 2.72
N MET A 121 4.16 19.59 2.89
CA MET A 121 4.81 20.47 3.85
C MET A 121 5.64 21.57 3.18
N GLN A 122 5.65 21.63 1.84
CA GLN A 122 6.43 22.60 1.05
C GLN A 122 7.93 22.62 1.41
N GLN A 123 8.46 21.48 1.85
CA GLN A 123 9.86 21.33 2.17
C GLN A 123 10.71 21.25 0.90
N PRO A 124 11.91 21.86 0.87
CA PRO A 124 12.78 21.74 -0.29
C PRO A 124 13.27 20.30 -0.43
N LEU A 125 13.36 19.81 -1.67
CA LEU A 125 14.05 18.59 -2.01
C LEU A 125 15.48 18.95 -2.42
N THR A 126 16.46 18.58 -1.59
CA THR A 126 17.88 18.83 -1.86
C THR A 126 18.60 17.54 -2.21
N LYS A 127 19.83 17.69 -2.76
CA LYS A 127 20.69 16.55 -3.09
C LYS A 127 20.98 15.68 -1.86
N GLU A 128 21.27 16.31 -0.73
CA GLU A 128 21.58 15.62 0.52
C GLU A 128 20.37 14.81 1.03
N ILE A 129 19.16 15.35 0.92
CA ILE A 129 17.92 14.64 1.28
C ILE A 129 17.72 13.43 0.38
N LYS A 130 17.95 13.58 -0.93
CA LYS A 130 17.86 12.47 -1.87
C LYS A 130 18.91 11.39 -1.58
N GLU A 131 20.18 11.77 -1.39
CA GLU A 131 21.26 10.84 -1.08
C GLU A 131 20.97 10.04 0.20
N ALA A 132 20.52 10.70 1.27
CA ALA A 132 20.15 10.04 2.51
C ALA A 132 18.98 9.06 2.34
N ALA A 133 17.98 9.42 1.52
CA ALA A 133 16.88 8.52 1.22
C ALA A 133 17.33 7.31 0.39
N LEU A 134 18.21 7.49 -0.60
CA LEU A 134 18.76 6.40 -1.40
C LEU A 134 19.67 5.48 -0.57
N GLU A 135 20.47 6.04 0.36
CA GLU A 135 21.24 5.24 1.32
C GLU A 135 20.33 4.38 2.21
N ALA A 136 19.19 4.92 2.65
CA ALA A 136 18.19 4.15 3.39
C ALA A 136 17.57 3.04 2.54
N VAL A 137 17.34 3.29 1.24
CA VAL A 137 16.90 2.25 0.31
C VAL A 137 17.91 1.13 0.23
N GLU A 138 19.19 1.44 -0.01
CA GLU A 138 20.26 0.45 -0.14
C GLU A 138 20.41 -0.40 1.14
N ASN A 139 20.45 0.26 2.29
CA ASN A 139 20.76 -0.41 3.56
C ASN A 139 19.57 -1.09 4.22
N GLN A 140 18.34 -0.63 4.00
CA GLN A 140 17.17 -1.11 4.74
C GLN A 140 16.05 -1.66 3.86
N VAL A 141 15.80 -1.08 2.67
CA VAL A 141 14.73 -1.54 1.78
C VAL A 141 15.22 -2.67 0.87
N ALA A 142 16.41 -2.59 0.31
CA ALA A 142 16.96 -3.59 -0.60
C ALA A 142 17.00 -5.01 0.01
N PRO A 143 17.40 -5.23 1.28
CA PRO A 143 17.30 -6.53 1.92
C PRO A 143 15.84 -7.06 2.01
N MET A 144 14.86 -6.17 2.08
CA MET A 144 13.45 -6.54 2.06
C MET A 144 13.00 -6.96 0.65
N TRP A 145 13.51 -6.31 -0.38
CA TRP A 145 13.31 -6.72 -1.77
C TRP A 145 13.96 -8.08 -2.06
N ASP A 146 15.14 -8.36 -1.51
CA ASP A 146 15.77 -9.68 -1.59
C ASP A 146 14.88 -10.79 -1.02
N TYR A 147 14.23 -10.52 0.11
CA TYR A 147 13.28 -11.45 0.70
C TYR A 147 12.07 -11.65 -0.22
N LEU A 148 11.43 -10.57 -0.70
CA LEU A 148 10.27 -10.65 -1.58
C LEU A 148 10.59 -11.34 -2.92
N GLU A 149 11.76 -11.06 -3.52
CA GLU A 149 12.24 -11.71 -4.74
C GLU A 149 12.35 -13.23 -4.57
N ARG A 150 12.90 -13.68 -3.42
CA ARG A 150 13.00 -15.11 -3.09
C ARG A 150 11.63 -15.73 -2.81
N GLN A 151 10.74 -15.03 -2.09
CA GLN A 151 9.39 -15.53 -1.78
C GLN A 151 8.53 -15.71 -3.03
N LEU A 152 8.61 -14.77 -3.96
CA LEU A 152 7.90 -14.88 -5.23
C LEU A 152 8.39 -16.07 -6.06
N GLY A 153 9.70 -16.36 -6.02
CA GLY A 153 10.29 -17.50 -6.70
C GLY A 153 10.01 -17.48 -8.21
N GLY A 154 9.39 -18.52 -8.74
CA GLY A 154 8.93 -18.62 -10.14
C GLY A 154 7.42 -18.44 -10.30
N ASN A 155 6.71 -18.02 -9.25
CA ASN A 155 5.25 -17.94 -9.24
C ASN A 155 4.76 -16.60 -9.79
N GLU A 156 3.52 -16.60 -10.25
CA GLU A 156 2.83 -15.37 -10.66
C GLU A 156 2.39 -14.51 -9.45
N TYR A 157 2.03 -15.17 -8.34
CA TYR A 157 1.57 -14.56 -7.09
C TYR A 157 2.33 -15.16 -5.90
N PHE A 158 2.36 -14.43 -4.78
CA PHE A 158 3.13 -14.83 -3.61
C PHE A 158 2.65 -16.13 -2.94
N VAL A 159 1.33 -16.35 -2.91
CA VAL A 159 0.75 -17.49 -2.18
C VAL A 159 -0.25 -18.24 -3.06
N GLY A 160 -0.13 -19.57 -3.11
CA GLY A 160 -1.08 -20.44 -3.81
C GLY A 160 -1.23 -20.17 -5.31
N ASN A 161 -0.32 -19.41 -5.91
CA ASN A 161 -0.32 -18.97 -7.31
C ASN A 161 -1.65 -18.33 -7.76
N LYS A 162 -2.31 -17.60 -6.84
CA LYS A 162 -3.53 -16.84 -7.06
C LYS A 162 -3.42 -15.48 -6.38
N LEU A 163 -4.06 -14.46 -6.99
CA LEU A 163 -4.14 -13.14 -6.36
C LEU A 163 -4.72 -13.26 -4.94
N SER A 164 -4.02 -12.68 -3.98
CA SER A 164 -4.38 -12.69 -2.58
C SER A 164 -4.12 -11.33 -1.91
N ILE A 165 -4.48 -11.22 -0.64
CA ILE A 165 -4.19 -10.05 0.20
C ILE A 165 -2.68 -9.76 0.27
N ALA A 166 -1.82 -10.80 0.22
CA ALA A 166 -0.36 -10.62 0.17
C ALA A 166 0.08 -9.79 -1.02
N ASP A 167 -0.42 -10.13 -2.21
CA ASP A 167 -0.09 -9.44 -3.46
C ASP A 167 -0.57 -7.99 -3.46
N ILE A 168 -1.80 -7.77 -2.95
CA ILE A 168 -2.40 -6.45 -2.82
C ILE A 168 -1.59 -5.59 -1.85
N ALA A 169 -1.16 -6.13 -0.72
CA ALA A 169 -0.35 -5.43 0.27
C ALA A 169 1.02 -5.04 -0.31
N VAL A 170 1.73 -6.01 -0.92
CA VAL A 170 3.03 -5.78 -1.54
C VAL A 170 2.93 -4.68 -2.59
N ALA A 171 2.00 -4.81 -3.53
CA ALA A 171 1.85 -3.83 -4.61
C ALA A 171 1.42 -2.44 -4.07
N SER A 172 0.52 -2.39 -3.07
CA SER A 172 0.05 -1.12 -2.47
C SER A 172 1.15 -0.38 -1.71
N GLY A 173 1.98 -1.10 -0.96
CA GLY A 173 3.11 -0.50 -0.22
C GLY A 173 4.14 0.13 -1.15
N HIS A 174 4.49 -0.55 -2.25
CA HIS A 174 5.51 -0.10 -3.19
C HIS A 174 5.11 1.15 -3.99
N VAL A 175 3.82 1.46 -4.17
CA VAL A 175 3.40 2.70 -4.83
C VAL A 175 3.98 3.95 -4.15
N ASN A 176 4.14 3.95 -2.83
CA ASN A 176 4.70 5.08 -2.11
C ASN A 176 6.19 5.31 -2.46
N LEU A 177 6.94 4.24 -2.66
CA LEU A 177 8.31 4.28 -3.14
C LEU A 177 8.36 4.76 -4.61
N TRP A 178 7.48 4.19 -5.45
CA TRP A 178 7.35 4.55 -6.87
C TRP A 178 7.06 6.05 -7.08
N HIS A 179 6.25 6.68 -6.26
CA HIS A 179 6.01 8.12 -6.30
C HIS A 179 7.30 8.95 -6.12
N GLY A 180 8.27 8.41 -5.37
CA GLY A 180 9.61 8.99 -5.17
C GLY A 180 10.65 8.58 -6.21
N GLY A 181 10.27 7.82 -7.24
CA GLY A 181 11.21 7.29 -8.22
C GLY A 181 12.12 6.18 -7.69
N VAL A 182 11.63 5.46 -6.68
CA VAL A 182 12.35 4.35 -6.05
C VAL A 182 11.61 3.05 -6.37
N ASP A 183 12.20 2.26 -7.23
CA ASP A 183 11.68 0.97 -7.70
C ASP A 183 12.73 -0.12 -7.58
N PRO A 184 12.34 -1.41 -7.41
CA PRO A 184 13.28 -2.51 -7.53
C PRO A 184 13.90 -2.55 -8.93
N ASP A 185 15.24 -2.48 -8.99
CA ASP A 185 15.97 -2.57 -10.27
C ASP A 185 15.75 -3.95 -10.90
N PRO A 186 15.22 -4.03 -12.15
CA PRO A 186 14.98 -5.29 -12.83
C PRO A 186 16.24 -6.13 -13.07
N LEU A 187 17.43 -5.55 -12.98
CA LEU A 187 18.69 -6.28 -13.07
C LEU A 187 18.99 -7.07 -11.78
N HIS A 188 18.54 -6.58 -10.63
CA HIS A 188 18.77 -7.21 -9.33
C HIS A 188 17.54 -7.98 -8.82
N TRP A 189 16.33 -7.41 -9.04
CA TRP A 189 15.03 -7.97 -8.57
C TRP A 189 14.06 -8.15 -9.73
N PRO A 190 14.40 -8.99 -10.75
CA PRO A 190 13.62 -9.08 -11.99
C PRO A 190 12.19 -9.57 -11.77
N LYS A 191 11.96 -10.48 -10.82
CA LYS A 191 10.64 -11.05 -10.57
C LYS A 191 9.76 -10.07 -9.82
N LEU A 192 10.30 -9.41 -8.79
CA LEU A 192 9.57 -8.39 -8.03
C LEU A 192 9.22 -7.18 -8.91
N ALA A 193 10.16 -6.71 -9.73
CA ALA A 193 9.90 -5.61 -10.66
C ALA A 193 8.81 -5.96 -11.69
N ALA A 194 8.88 -7.16 -12.27
CA ALA A 194 7.85 -7.65 -13.20
C ALA A 194 6.50 -7.86 -12.50
N PHE A 195 6.49 -8.37 -11.28
CA PHE A 195 5.30 -8.53 -10.46
C PHE A 195 4.61 -7.17 -10.20
N LEU A 196 5.34 -6.17 -9.72
CA LEU A 196 4.79 -4.84 -9.44
C LEU A 196 4.21 -4.21 -10.72
N THR A 197 4.95 -4.27 -11.84
CA THR A 197 4.48 -3.78 -13.14
C THR A 197 3.15 -4.42 -13.53
N ARG A 198 3.04 -5.75 -13.38
CA ARG A 198 1.83 -6.49 -13.72
C ARG A 198 0.66 -6.15 -12.79
N LEU A 199 0.90 -6.04 -11.48
CA LEU A 199 -0.13 -5.70 -10.52
C LEU A 199 -0.66 -4.27 -10.73
N TRP A 200 0.21 -3.30 -10.95
CA TRP A 200 -0.18 -1.91 -11.20
C TRP A 200 -0.91 -1.70 -12.54
N ALA A 201 -0.77 -2.63 -13.49
CA ALA A 201 -1.54 -2.63 -14.73
C ALA A 201 -2.97 -3.21 -14.57
N ARG A 202 -3.33 -3.75 -13.41
CA ARG A 202 -4.70 -4.23 -13.15
C ARG A 202 -5.68 -3.06 -13.07
N PRO A 203 -6.92 -3.21 -13.54
CA PRO A 203 -7.94 -2.15 -13.47
C PRO A 203 -8.14 -1.58 -12.05
N SER A 204 -8.03 -2.42 -11.01
CA SER A 204 -8.12 -2.05 -9.60
C SER A 204 -7.04 -1.07 -9.16
N PHE A 205 -5.83 -1.14 -9.73
CA PHE A 205 -4.73 -0.22 -9.45
C PHE A 205 -4.74 0.99 -10.40
N VAL A 206 -4.97 0.78 -11.70
CA VAL A 206 -4.88 1.84 -12.73
C VAL A 206 -5.70 3.07 -12.36
N THR A 207 -6.96 2.86 -11.93
CA THR A 207 -7.85 3.97 -11.54
C THR A 207 -7.29 4.73 -10.32
N LEU A 208 -6.83 4.00 -9.31
CA LEU A 208 -6.32 4.60 -8.06
C LEU A 208 -5.00 5.34 -8.30
N LEU A 209 -4.09 4.76 -9.09
CA LEU A 209 -2.83 5.41 -9.43
C LEU A 209 -3.05 6.70 -10.24
N ALA A 210 -4.04 6.72 -11.13
CA ALA A 210 -4.40 7.93 -11.87
C ALA A 210 -4.93 9.05 -10.95
N GLU A 211 -5.71 8.70 -9.91
CA GLU A 211 -6.16 9.65 -8.89
C GLU A 211 -5.00 10.20 -8.04
N GLU A 212 -3.98 9.38 -7.78
CA GLU A 212 -2.85 9.72 -6.93
C GLU A 212 -1.72 10.46 -7.65
N GLN A 213 -1.57 10.30 -8.98
CA GLN A 213 -0.46 10.90 -9.74
C GLN A 213 -0.30 12.40 -9.50
N LYS A 214 -1.38 13.13 -9.38
CA LYS A 214 -1.36 14.55 -9.05
C LYS A 214 -1.94 14.76 -7.65
N PRO A 215 -1.17 15.26 -6.69
CA PRO A 215 0.18 15.88 -6.77
C PRO A 215 1.36 14.97 -6.37
N TRP A 216 1.17 13.67 -6.16
CA TRP A 216 2.12 12.81 -5.45
C TRP A 216 3.26 12.24 -6.31
N ASP A 217 3.12 12.17 -7.63
CA ASP A 217 4.21 11.71 -8.52
C ASP A 217 5.36 12.73 -8.55
N ARG A 218 6.46 12.38 -7.91
CA ARG A 218 7.66 13.20 -7.79
C ARG A 218 8.86 12.66 -8.57
N ARG A 219 8.69 11.59 -9.35
CA ARG A 219 9.77 10.89 -10.05
C ARG A 219 10.65 11.83 -10.87
N ALA A 220 10.04 12.68 -11.69
CA ALA A 220 10.80 13.65 -12.49
C ALA A 220 11.53 14.69 -11.63
N ALA A 221 10.91 15.16 -10.55
CA ALA A 221 11.55 16.13 -9.65
C ALA A 221 12.70 15.50 -8.84
N VAL A 222 12.56 14.26 -8.40
CA VAL A 222 13.62 13.52 -7.71
C VAL A 222 14.78 13.21 -8.66
N ALA A 223 14.49 12.87 -9.91
CA ALA A 223 15.53 12.62 -10.92
C ALA A 223 16.34 13.89 -11.27
N ALA A 224 15.75 15.08 -11.13
CA ALA A 224 16.36 16.36 -11.47
C ALA A 224 17.32 16.91 -10.37
N VAL A 225 17.27 16.39 -9.16
CA VAL A 225 18.15 16.72 -8.03
C VAL A 225 19.29 15.71 -7.94
#